data_94d51e85669438006854f2f41e53e5bb
#
_entry.id   94d51e85669438006854f2f41e53e5bb
#
_cell.length_a   1.000
_cell.length_b   1.000
_cell.length_c   1.000
_cell.angle_alpha   90.00
_cell.angle_beta   90.00
_cell.angle_gamma   90.00
#
_symmetry.space_group_name_H-M   'P 1'
#
loop_
_entity.id
_entity.type
_entity.pdbx_description
1 polymer ?
#
loop_
_entity_poly.entity_id
_entity_poly.type
_entity_poly.pdbx_seq_one_letter_code
_entity_poly.pdbx_strand_id
1 'polypeptide(L)'
;AGAKIAVLRGIPTTLDNERVEAFQAALEGSDKEILDMQYANWNRDDAFNVMQDYLAKYPEIDAVWAADDDMAVGVLEAIAQAGREDQMVVVGGAGMKDIIKRIMDKDPQLPVNVTYPPALISSAIEMTALNFVSSAPMTGRYIISSQLITPENAEQYYFPESPF
;
A
#
# COMPACT_ATOMS: atom_id res chain seq x y z
N ALA A 1 -24.26 -7.34 -4.92
CA ALA A 1 -23.78 -6.76 -3.68
C ALA A 1 -22.42 -6.12 -3.96
N GLY A 2 -22.12 -5.00 -3.31
CA GLY A 2 -20.83 -4.34 -3.44
C GLY A 2 -19.70 -5.11 -2.77
N ALA A 3 -18.46 -4.81 -3.18
CA ALA A 3 -17.28 -5.46 -2.60
C ALA A 3 -17.13 -5.10 -1.11
N LYS A 4 -16.77 -6.08 -0.30
CA LYS A 4 -16.49 -5.98 1.13
C LYS A 4 -15.00 -5.80 1.36
N ILE A 5 -14.61 -4.68 1.96
CA ILE A 5 -13.22 -4.25 2.07
C ILE A 5 -12.79 -4.21 3.54
N ALA A 6 -11.71 -4.87 3.88
CA ALA A 6 -11.01 -4.73 5.15
C ALA A 6 -9.82 -3.77 4.99
N VAL A 7 -9.57 -2.94 6.01
CA VAL A 7 -8.53 -1.91 5.95
C VAL A 7 -7.56 -2.06 7.12
N LEU A 8 -6.27 -2.12 6.81
CA LEU A 8 -5.20 -2.08 7.81
C LEU A 8 -4.47 -0.75 7.69
N ARG A 9 -4.56 0.07 8.73
CA ARG A 9 -3.94 1.39 8.81
C ARG A 9 -2.53 1.31 9.37
N GLY A 10 -1.74 2.35 9.12
CA GLY A 10 -0.40 2.50 9.70
C GLY A 10 -0.43 2.87 11.19
N ILE A 11 0.25 3.95 11.56
CA ILE A 11 0.17 4.59 12.88
C ILE A 11 -0.67 5.87 12.78
N PRO A 12 -1.27 6.35 13.89
CA PRO A 12 -2.15 7.53 13.88
C PRO A 12 -1.35 8.82 13.63
N THR A 13 -1.08 9.13 12.37
CA THR A 13 -0.38 10.31 11.90
C THR A 13 -1.20 11.07 10.87
N THR A 14 -0.83 12.30 10.57
CA THR A 14 -1.45 13.08 9.49
C THR A 14 -1.41 12.34 8.15
N LEU A 15 -0.26 11.69 7.84
CA LEU A 15 -0.10 10.92 6.61
C LEU A 15 -1.11 9.76 6.51
N ASP A 16 -1.30 9.02 7.60
CA ASP A 16 -2.26 7.92 7.64
C ASP A 16 -3.70 8.42 7.49
N ASN A 17 -4.04 9.50 8.19
CA ASN A 17 -5.37 10.12 8.10
C ASN A 17 -5.67 10.62 6.67
N GLU A 18 -4.75 11.34 6.03
CA GLU A 18 -4.91 11.83 4.66
C GLU A 18 -5.14 10.67 3.66
N ARG A 19 -4.44 9.54 3.82
CA ARG A 19 -4.64 8.35 2.98
C ARG A 19 -6.00 7.73 3.19
N VAL A 20 -6.42 7.57 4.44
CA VAL A 20 -7.73 6.98 4.78
C VAL A 20 -8.87 7.88 4.30
N GLU A 21 -8.78 9.19 4.51
CA GLU A 21 -9.77 10.15 4.03
C GLU A 21 -9.91 10.11 2.50
N ALA A 22 -8.79 10.07 1.77
CA ALA A 22 -8.80 9.94 0.32
C ALA A 22 -9.39 8.60 -0.15
N PHE A 23 -9.08 7.51 0.54
CA PHE A 23 -9.65 6.18 0.26
C PHE A 23 -11.16 6.17 0.48
N GLN A 24 -11.64 6.70 1.60
CA GLN A 24 -13.07 6.80 1.90
C GLN A 24 -13.79 7.69 0.87
N ALA A 25 -13.22 8.84 0.53
CA ALA A 25 -13.78 9.73 -0.48
C ALA A 25 -13.89 9.07 -1.86
N ALA A 26 -12.91 8.23 -2.23
CA ALA A 26 -12.96 7.48 -3.49
C ALA A 26 -14.07 6.42 -3.53
N LEU A 27 -14.56 5.98 -2.37
CA LEU A 27 -15.66 5.02 -2.27
C LEU A 27 -17.04 5.68 -2.15
N GLU A 28 -17.11 7.00 -1.95
CA GLU A 28 -18.38 7.71 -1.82
C GLU A 28 -19.28 7.48 -3.04
N GLY A 29 -20.55 7.18 -2.78
CA GLY A 29 -21.53 6.91 -3.82
C GLY A 29 -21.38 5.54 -4.52
N SER A 30 -20.40 4.72 -4.14
CA SER A 30 -20.28 3.33 -4.60
C SER A 30 -21.12 2.39 -3.71
N ASP A 31 -21.30 1.15 -4.17
CA ASP A 31 -21.93 0.08 -3.40
C ASP A 31 -20.95 -0.72 -2.52
N LYS A 32 -19.69 -0.27 -2.42
CA LYS A 32 -18.64 -0.95 -1.66
C LYS A 32 -18.77 -0.68 -0.17
N GLU A 33 -18.50 -1.70 0.64
CA GLU A 33 -18.60 -1.66 2.09
C GLU A 33 -17.22 -1.78 2.74
N ILE A 34 -16.88 -0.85 3.63
CA ILE A 34 -15.72 -1.00 4.50
C ILE A 34 -16.18 -1.76 5.75
N LEU A 35 -15.69 -3.00 5.89
CA LEU A 35 -16.06 -3.88 7.00
C LEU A 35 -15.47 -3.42 8.33
N ASP A 36 -14.19 -3.06 8.32
CA ASP A 36 -13.44 -2.65 9.51
C ASP A 36 -12.17 -1.89 9.11
N MET A 37 -11.64 -1.08 10.04
CA MET A 37 -10.37 -0.37 9.91
C MET A 37 -9.60 -0.44 11.22
N GLN A 38 -8.45 -1.12 11.23
CA GLN A 38 -7.62 -1.22 12.41
C GLN A 38 -6.18 -0.78 12.13
N TYR A 39 -5.51 -0.29 13.15
CA TYR A 39 -4.09 0.05 13.08
C TYR A 39 -3.25 -1.23 13.15
N ALA A 40 -2.29 -1.33 12.25
CA ALA A 40 -1.27 -2.39 12.22
C ALA A 40 0.15 -1.81 12.21
N ASN A 41 0.30 -0.55 12.64
CA ASN A 41 1.54 0.14 13.03
C ASN A 41 2.64 0.16 11.96
N TRP A 42 2.30 -0.01 10.66
CA TRP A 42 3.25 -0.27 9.56
C TRP A 42 4.20 -1.42 9.89
N ASN A 43 3.67 -2.45 10.51
CA ASN A 43 4.41 -3.60 10.97
C ASN A 43 3.80 -4.89 10.42
N ARG A 44 4.65 -5.77 9.91
CA ARG A 44 4.25 -7.04 9.29
C ARG A 44 3.53 -7.97 10.26
N ASP A 45 4.09 -8.14 11.46
CA ASP A 45 3.53 -9.05 12.46
C ASP A 45 2.20 -8.54 13.02
N ASP A 46 2.09 -7.21 13.24
CA ASP A 46 0.84 -6.60 13.67
C ASP A 46 -0.22 -6.75 12.57
N ALA A 47 0.14 -6.55 11.31
CA ALA A 47 -0.76 -6.73 10.18
C ALA A 47 -1.22 -8.18 10.02
N PHE A 48 -0.32 -9.14 10.23
CA PHE A 48 -0.66 -10.56 10.26
C PHE A 48 -1.72 -10.85 11.34
N ASN A 49 -1.51 -10.36 12.56
CA ASN A 49 -2.44 -10.56 13.67
C ASN A 49 -3.81 -9.91 13.41
N VAL A 50 -3.83 -8.66 12.95
CA VAL A 50 -5.08 -7.95 12.59
C VAL A 50 -5.81 -8.70 11.48
N MET A 51 -5.10 -9.21 10.48
CA MET A 51 -5.73 -9.96 9.41
C MET A 51 -6.29 -11.29 9.87
N GLN A 52 -5.64 -12.00 10.81
CA GLN A 52 -6.21 -13.20 11.43
C GLN A 52 -7.54 -12.90 12.14
N ASP A 53 -7.62 -11.78 12.87
CA ASP A 53 -8.85 -11.35 13.52
C ASP A 53 -9.95 -11.04 12.49
N TYR A 54 -9.61 -10.38 11.36
CA TYR A 54 -10.56 -10.14 10.28
C TYR A 54 -11.06 -11.43 9.64
N LEU A 55 -10.16 -12.38 9.37
CA LEU A 55 -10.52 -13.67 8.77
C LEU A 55 -11.43 -14.50 9.67
N ALA A 56 -11.26 -14.40 11.00
CA ALA A 56 -12.13 -15.04 11.99
C ALA A 56 -13.50 -14.36 12.10
N LYS A 57 -13.53 -13.03 12.01
CA LYS A 57 -14.73 -12.22 12.19
C LYS A 57 -15.62 -12.15 10.95
N TYR A 58 -15.00 -12.09 9.76
CA TYR A 58 -15.70 -11.87 8.50
C TYR A 58 -15.59 -13.08 7.58
N PRO A 59 -16.71 -13.79 7.33
CA PRO A 59 -16.70 -14.95 6.42
C PRO A 59 -16.47 -14.56 4.95
N GLU A 60 -16.79 -13.31 4.60
CA GLU A 60 -16.65 -12.77 3.24
C GLU A 60 -15.83 -11.49 3.29
N ILE A 61 -14.71 -11.47 2.60
CA ILE A 61 -13.85 -10.31 2.35
C ILE A 61 -13.46 -10.38 0.88
N ASP A 62 -13.74 -9.34 0.11
CA ASP A 62 -13.42 -9.31 -1.32
C ASP A 62 -12.08 -8.62 -1.60
N ALA A 63 -11.71 -7.65 -0.75
CA ALA A 63 -10.46 -6.92 -0.87
C ALA A 63 -9.91 -6.51 0.49
N VAL A 64 -8.59 -6.42 0.56
CA VAL A 64 -7.87 -5.88 1.71
C VAL A 64 -6.99 -4.73 1.23
N TRP A 65 -7.13 -3.57 1.87
CA TRP A 65 -6.18 -2.49 1.70
C TRP A 65 -5.24 -2.45 2.91
N ALA A 66 -3.96 -2.74 2.67
CA ALA A 66 -2.87 -2.55 3.62
C ALA A 66 -2.15 -1.23 3.28
N ALA A 67 -1.96 -0.36 4.26
CA ALA A 67 -1.43 0.99 4.02
C ALA A 67 0.03 1.01 3.53
N ASP A 68 0.76 -0.10 3.61
CA ASP A 68 2.06 -0.31 2.96
C ASP A 68 2.32 -1.79 2.59
N ASP A 69 3.45 -2.02 1.91
CA ASP A 69 3.81 -3.36 1.43
C ASP A 69 4.31 -4.29 2.53
N ASP A 70 4.93 -3.78 3.58
CA ASP A 70 5.37 -4.61 4.69
C ASP A 70 4.16 -5.22 5.42
N MET A 71 3.13 -4.40 5.63
CA MET A 71 1.85 -4.89 6.14
C MET A 71 1.17 -5.83 5.14
N ALA A 72 1.22 -5.54 3.82
CA ALA A 72 0.64 -6.41 2.81
C ALA A 72 1.25 -7.81 2.82
N VAL A 73 2.56 -7.95 3.08
CA VAL A 73 3.21 -9.26 3.26
C VAL A 73 2.61 -10.02 4.44
N GLY A 74 2.43 -9.37 5.59
CA GLY A 74 1.78 -9.98 6.76
C GLY A 74 0.34 -10.42 6.49
N VAL A 75 -0.43 -9.57 5.80
CA VAL A 75 -1.80 -9.87 5.34
C VAL A 75 -1.83 -11.11 4.46
N LEU A 76 -0.97 -11.17 3.44
CA LEU A 76 -0.90 -12.30 2.50
C LEU A 76 -0.54 -13.61 3.22
N GLU A 77 0.36 -13.55 4.21
CA GLU A 77 0.71 -14.72 5.01
C GLU A 77 -0.48 -15.22 5.84
N ALA A 78 -1.23 -14.32 6.50
CA ALA A 78 -2.42 -14.69 7.26
C ALA A 78 -3.50 -15.30 6.36
N ILE A 79 -3.72 -14.75 5.16
CA ILE A 79 -4.67 -15.29 4.18
C ILE A 79 -4.26 -16.70 3.75
N ALA A 80 -2.97 -16.92 3.44
CA ALA A 80 -2.44 -18.22 3.05
C ALA A 80 -2.57 -19.26 4.16
N GLN A 81 -2.28 -18.91 5.41
CA GLN A 81 -2.48 -19.81 6.55
C GLN A 81 -3.95 -20.20 6.75
N ALA A 82 -4.87 -19.32 6.40
CA ALA A 82 -6.31 -19.60 6.47
C ALA A 82 -6.85 -20.35 5.24
N GLY A 83 -6.05 -20.54 4.19
CA GLY A 83 -6.46 -21.19 2.93
C GLY A 83 -7.53 -20.40 2.17
N ARG A 84 -7.45 -19.06 2.20
CA ARG A 84 -8.46 -18.15 1.61
C ARG A 84 -7.91 -17.29 0.47
N GLU A 85 -6.82 -17.70 -0.17
CA GLU A 85 -6.08 -16.94 -1.20
C GLU A 85 -6.96 -16.61 -2.42
N ASP A 86 -7.85 -17.52 -2.80
CA ASP A 86 -8.72 -17.36 -3.96
C ASP A 86 -9.94 -16.46 -3.70
N GLN A 87 -10.10 -15.96 -2.47
CA GLN A 87 -11.32 -15.23 -2.08
C GLN A 87 -11.18 -13.72 -2.19
N MET A 88 -9.96 -13.19 -2.09
CA MET A 88 -9.76 -11.75 -1.95
C MET A 88 -8.47 -11.27 -2.61
N VAL A 89 -8.49 -10.01 -3.00
CA VAL A 89 -7.30 -9.30 -3.47
C VAL A 89 -6.71 -8.45 -2.35
N VAL A 90 -5.40 -8.20 -2.43
CA VAL A 90 -4.67 -7.33 -1.50
C VAL A 90 -4.05 -6.17 -2.27
N VAL A 91 -4.23 -4.98 -1.78
CA VAL A 91 -3.58 -3.77 -2.30
C VAL A 91 -2.66 -3.22 -1.23
N GLY A 92 -1.38 -3.18 -1.52
CA GLY A 92 -0.35 -2.56 -0.71
C GLY A 92 0.01 -1.15 -1.21
N GLY A 93 1.22 -0.73 -0.88
CA GLY A 93 1.81 0.52 -1.33
C GLY A 93 3.26 0.61 -0.91
N ALA A 94 4.02 1.37 -1.61
CA ALA A 94 5.44 1.68 -1.52
C ALA A 94 6.24 1.19 -2.73
N GLY A 95 5.95 0.03 -3.29
CA GLY A 95 6.68 -0.55 -4.41
C GLY A 95 7.82 -1.45 -3.95
N MET A 96 7.59 -2.26 -2.92
CA MET A 96 8.53 -3.28 -2.46
C MET A 96 8.82 -4.29 -3.56
N LYS A 97 10.09 -4.61 -3.78
CA LYS A 97 10.59 -5.48 -4.85
C LYS A 97 9.82 -6.79 -4.99
N ASP A 98 9.55 -7.48 -3.89
CA ASP A 98 8.89 -8.78 -3.91
C ASP A 98 7.40 -8.65 -4.27
N ILE A 99 6.74 -7.57 -3.86
CA ILE A 99 5.36 -7.26 -4.27
C ILE A 99 5.31 -6.92 -5.76
N ILE A 100 6.24 -6.06 -6.25
CA ILE A 100 6.34 -5.74 -7.67
C ILE A 100 6.57 -6.99 -8.52
N LYS A 101 7.45 -7.91 -8.06
CA LYS A 101 7.69 -9.19 -8.75
C LYS A 101 6.41 -10.01 -8.88
N ARG A 102 5.62 -10.13 -7.83
CA ARG A 102 4.34 -10.86 -7.86
C ARG A 102 3.35 -10.22 -8.83
N ILE A 103 3.25 -8.87 -8.85
CA ILE A 103 2.39 -8.16 -9.82
C ILE A 103 2.86 -8.42 -11.25
N MET A 104 4.17 -8.37 -11.51
CA MET A 104 4.78 -8.65 -12.80
C MET A 104 4.48 -10.09 -13.27
N ASP A 105 4.46 -11.03 -12.33
CA ASP A 105 4.10 -12.44 -12.57
C ASP A 105 2.58 -12.66 -12.66
N LYS A 106 1.79 -11.58 -12.59
CA LYS A 106 0.31 -11.59 -12.65
C LYS A 106 -0.36 -12.40 -11.55
N ASP A 107 0.17 -12.26 -10.33
CA ASP A 107 -0.45 -12.86 -9.16
C ASP A 107 -1.88 -12.30 -8.97
N PRO A 108 -2.92 -13.15 -8.98
CA PRO A 108 -4.30 -12.69 -8.88
C PRO A 108 -4.61 -12.03 -7.53
N GLN A 109 -3.86 -12.31 -6.47
CA GLN A 109 -4.03 -11.66 -5.18
C GLN A 109 -3.50 -10.23 -5.13
N LEU A 110 -2.56 -9.86 -6.01
CA LEU A 110 -1.90 -8.56 -6.03
C LEU A 110 -2.10 -7.86 -7.38
N PRO A 111 -3.30 -7.34 -7.66
CA PRO A 111 -3.62 -6.79 -8.97
C PRO A 111 -2.89 -5.47 -9.25
N VAL A 112 -2.60 -4.69 -8.22
CA VAL A 112 -2.01 -3.34 -8.34
C VAL A 112 -1.19 -2.98 -7.10
N ASN A 113 -0.33 -1.96 -7.26
CA ASN A 113 0.38 -1.28 -6.18
C ASN A 113 0.50 0.21 -6.46
N VAL A 114 0.90 1.01 -5.48
CA VAL A 114 1.14 2.45 -5.63
C VAL A 114 2.55 2.78 -5.13
N THR A 115 3.37 3.44 -5.96
CA THR A 115 4.73 3.79 -5.56
C THR A 115 4.77 4.90 -4.52
N TYR A 116 5.57 4.72 -3.50
CA TYR A 116 6.23 5.78 -2.74
C TYR A 116 7.52 5.21 -2.09
N PRO A 117 8.51 4.85 -2.92
CA PRO A 117 9.69 4.13 -2.47
C PRO A 117 10.51 4.97 -1.48
N PRO A 118 11.30 4.34 -0.59
CA PRO A 118 12.21 5.05 0.32
C PRO A 118 13.16 6.00 -0.39
N ALA A 119 13.47 5.76 -1.67
CA ALA A 119 14.28 6.64 -2.51
C ALA A 119 13.71 8.05 -2.71
N LEU A 120 12.46 8.31 -2.34
CA LEU A 120 11.90 9.68 -2.33
C LEU A 120 12.71 10.63 -1.45
N ILE A 121 13.37 10.14 -0.41
CA ILE A 121 14.25 10.95 0.44
C ILE A 121 15.47 11.49 -0.32
N SER A 122 15.98 10.75 -1.31
CA SER A 122 17.09 11.20 -2.15
C SER A 122 16.71 12.46 -2.92
N SER A 123 15.52 12.48 -3.52
CA SER A 123 15.01 13.67 -4.22
C SER A 123 14.87 14.88 -3.27
N ALA A 124 14.40 14.64 -2.04
CA ALA A 124 14.30 15.71 -1.05
C ALA A 124 15.69 16.26 -0.64
N ILE A 125 16.68 15.38 -0.47
CA ILE A 125 18.07 15.76 -0.17
C ILE A 125 18.68 16.56 -1.33
N GLU A 126 18.53 16.08 -2.57
CA GLU A 126 19.04 16.76 -3.77
C GLU A 126 18.44 18.15 -3.93
N MET A 127 17.13 18.29 -3.78
CA MET A 127 16.45 19.60 -3.83
C MET A 127 16.93 20.52 -2.71
N THR A 128 17.11 20.00 -1.50
CA THR A 128 17.62 20.78 -0.35
C THR A 128 19.05 21.24 -0.64
N ALA A 129 19.93 20.34 -1.09
CA ALA A 129 21.30 20.68 -1.44
C ALA A 129 21.36 21.74 -2.55
N LEU A 130 20.54 21.59 -3.58
CA LEU A 130 20.45 22.58 -4.67
C LEU A 130 20.01 23.96 -4.15
N ASN A 131 19.08 24.00 -3.20
CA ASN A 131 18.62 25.25 -2.59
C ASN A 131 19.75 25.99 -1.84
N PHE A 132 20.68 25.27 -1.20
CA PHE A 132 21.82 25.87 -0.51
C PHE A 132 22.90 26.42 -1.42
N VAL A 133 23.07 25.85 -2.61
CA VAL A 133 24.14 26.24 -3.55
C VAL A 133 23.62 27.16 -4.67
N SER A 134 22.32 27.29 -4.82
CA SER A 134 21.71 28.13 -5.84
C SER A 134 21.74 29.60 -5.45
N SER A 135 22.04 30.46 -6.44
CA SER A 135 21.89 31.92 -6.32
C SER A 135 20.43 32.39 -6.38
N ALA A 136 19.53 31.50 -6.79
CA ALA A 136 18.07 31.69 -6.82
C ALA A 136 17.40 30.61 -5.98
N PRO A 137 17.24 30.80 -4.64
CA PRO A 137 16.70 29.76 -3.78
C PRO A 137 15.28 29.41 -4.17
N MET A 138 14.99 28.11 -4.18
CA MET A 138 13.67 27.57 -4.46
C MET A 138 12.78 27.72 -3.22
N THR A 139 11.56 28.17 -3.42
CA THR A 139 10.55 28.27 -2.36
C THR A 139 9.25 27.64 -2.84
N GLY A 140 8.47 27.08 -1.91
CA GLY A 140 7.17 26.52 -2.21
C GLY A 140 7.01 25.06 -1.80
N ARG A 141 5.92 24.43 -2.26
CA ARG A 141 5.61 23.03 -2.03
C ARG A 141 5.98 22.22 -3.26
N TYR A 142 6.78 21.18 -3.07
CA TYR A 142 7.18 20.25 -4.11
C TYR A 142 6.44 18.93 -3.88
N ILE A 143 5.79 18.41 -4.91
CA ILE A 143 5.02 17.17 -4.86
C ILE A 143 5.69 16.16 -5.78
N ILE A 144 6.11 15.04 -5.22
CA ILE A 144 6.58 13.88 -5.98
C ILE A 144 5.36 13.00 -6.23
N SER A 145 5.03 12.76 -7.49
CA SER A 145 3.86 11.99 -7.87
C SER A 145 4.07 10.51 -7.62
N SER A 146 3.11 9.88 -6.94
CA SER A 146 2.99 8.41 -6.89
C SER A 146 2.52 7.87 -8.24
N GLN A 147 2.91 6.64 -8.55
CA GLN A 147 2.51 5.96 -9.77
C GLN A 147 1.70 4.70 -9.42
N LEU A 148 0.67 4.42 -10.19
CA LEU A 148 -0.04 3.16 -10.14
C LEU A 148 0.77 2.11 -10.89
N ILE A 149 1.06 1.00 -10.22
CA ILE A 149 1.75 -0.15 -10.78
C ILE A 149 0.69 -1.22 -11.10
N THR A 150 0.74 -1.72 -12.32
CA THR A 150 -0.11 -2.79 -12.83
C THR A 150 0.76 -3.85 -13.51
N PRO A 151 0.24 -5.04 -13.85
CA PRO A 151 1.02 -6.04 -14.58
C PRO A 151 1.63 -5.54 -15.90
N GLU A 152 1.02 -4.52 -16.53
CA GLU A 152 1.48 -3.98 -17.80
C GLU A 152 2.71 -3.07 -17.66
N ASN A 153 2.94 -2.47 -16.49
CA ASN A 153 4.04 -1.54 -16.26
C ASN A 153 4.98 -1.95 -15.12
N ALA A 154 4.71 -3.04 -14.41
CA ALA A 154 5.46 -3.46 -13.23
C ALA A 154 6.96 -3.66 -13.49
N GLU A 155 7.35 -4.10 -14.70
CA GLU A 155 8.76 -4.27 -15.10
C GLU A 155 9.57 -2.96 -14.98
N GLN A 156 8.95 -1.80 -15.18
CA GLN A 156 9.61 -0.50 -15.08
C GLN A 156 9.96 -0.12 -13.62
N TYR A 157 9.32 -0.77 -12.65
CA TYR A 157 9.47 -0.52 -11.22
C TYR A 157 10.17 -1.67 -10.48
N TYR A 158 10.54 -2.73 -11.20
CA TYR A 158 11.23 -3.87 -10.63
C TYR A 158 12.75 -3.67 -10.67
N PHE A 159 13.34 -3.48 -9.50
CA PHE A 159 14.78 -3.30 -9.33
C PHE A 159 15.34 -4.46 -8.51
N PRO A 160 15.83 -5.54 -9.13
CA PRO A 160 16.24 -6.77 -8.43
C PRO A 160 17.38 -6.53 -7.42
N GLU A 161 18.24 -5.54 -7.68
CA GLU A 161 19.35 -5.18 -6.80
C GLU A 161 18.93 -4.24 -5.64
N SER A 162 17.69 -3.78 -5.61
CA SER A 162 17.18 -2.95 -4.52
C SER A 162 17.13 -3.76 -3.23
N PRO A 163 17.55 -3.20 -2.09
CA PRO A 163 17.34 -3.82 -0.78
C PRO A 163 15.88 -3.76 -0.31
N PHE A 164 15.07 -2.96 -1.00
CA PHE A 164 13.65 -2.72 -0.70
C PHE A 164 12.73 -3.36 -1.73
#